data_a81a18805137ba01644c9e2f715fbf93
#
_entry.id   a81a18805137ba01644c9e2f715fbf93
#
_cell.length_a   1.000
_cell.length_b   1.000
_cell.length_c   1.000
_cell.angle_alpha   90.00
_cell.angle_beta   90.00
_cell.angle_gamma   90.00
#
_symmetry.space_group_name_H-M   'P 1'
#
loop_
_entity.id
_entity.type
_entity.pdbx_description
1 polymer ?
#
loop_
_entity_poly.entity_id
_entity_poly.type
_entity_poly.pdbx_seq_one_letter_code
_entity_poly.pdbx_strand_id
1 'polypeptide(L)' 'MVEVDVRGFSCPVPVVRTKKAMEKNPGEVLSVLIETAVSKENVSRLAENQGYSIKVEEVSGEYRLTLTPPGK' A
#
# COMPACT_ATOMS: atom_id res chain seq x y z
N MET A 1 1.96 0.12 13.44
CA MET A 1 1.88 0.42 12.00
C MET A 1 3.07 -0.18 11.29
N VAL A 2 2.82 -0.88 10.20
CA VAL A 2 3.87 -1.51 9.42
C VAL A 2 4.19 -0.62 8.21
N GLU A 3 5.46 -0.35 8.01
CA GLU A 3 5.87 0.49 6.89
C GLU A 3 6.42 -0.38 5.76
N VAL A 4 5.91 -0.14 4.55
CA VAL A 4 6.32 -0.88 3.37
C VAL A 4 6.86 0.13 2.36
N ASP A 5 8.15 0.01 2.04
CA ASP A 5 8.78 0.94 1.10
C ASP A 5 8.97 0.22 -0.23
N VAL A 6 8.19 0.63 -1.23
CA VAL A 6 8.28 0.03 -2.55
C VAL A 6 8.77 1.05 -3.59
N ARG A 7 9.41 2.11 -3.11
CA ARG A 7 9.98 3.09 -4.01
C ARG A 7 11.16 2.45 -4.75
N GLY A 8 11.31 2.84 -6.00
CA GLY A 8 12.38 2.30 -6.82
C GLY A 8 12.07 0.97 -7.47
N PHE A 9 10.91 0.40 -7.22
CA PHE A 9 10.49 -0.84 -7.84
C PHE A 9 9.39 -0.55 -8.87
N SER A 10 9.41 -1.28 -9.95
CA SER A 10 8.37 -1.15 -10.97
C SER A 10 7.33 -2.26 -10.76
N CYS A 11 6.13 -2.02 -11.33
CA CYS A 11 5.06 -2.98 -11.29
C CYS A 11 5.54 -4.30 -11.88
N PRO A 12 5.19 -5.47 -11.32
CA PRO A 12 4.21 -5.69 -10.27
C PRO A 12 4.80 -5.79 -8.85
N VAL A 13 6.07 -5.44 -8.68
CA VAL A 13 6.73 -5.64 -7.39
C VAL A 13 6.05 -4.87 -6.25
N PRO A 14 5.64 -3.59 -6.43
CA PRO A 14 4.96 -2.90 -5.33
C PRO A 14 3.70 -3.63 -4.86
N VAL A 15 2.93 -4.18 -5.80
CA VAL A 15 1.71 -4.90 -5.45
C VAL A 15 2.04 -6.18 -4.69
N VAL A 16 3.04 -6.92 -5.16
CA VAL A 16 3.41 -8.18 -4.52
C VAL A 16 3.93 -7.94 -3.11
N ARG A 17 4.77 -6.93 -2.93
CA ARG A 17 5.32 -6.63 -1.61
C ARG A 17 4.24 -6.19 -0.64
N THR A 18 3.30 -5.38 -1.12
CA THR A 18 2.20 -4.94 -0.27
C THR A 18 1.32 -6.11 0.13
N LYS A 19 1.05 -7.02 -0.81
CA LYS A 19 0.24 -8.19 -0.50
C LYS A 19 0.92 -9.04 0.55
N LYS A 20 2.23 -9.26 0.42
CA LYS A 20 2.95 -10.05 1.40
C LYS A 20 2.93 -9.39 2.78
N ALA A 21 3.04 -8.06 2.82
CA ALA A 21 2.98 -7.35 4.09
C ALA A 21 1.61 -7.52 4.74
N MET A 22 0.54 -7.49 3.94
CA MET A 22 -0.79 -7.73 4.46
C MET A 22 -0.92 -9.12 5.06
N GLU A 23 -0.36 -10.11 4.38
CA GLU A 23 -0.45 -11.49 4.84
C GLU A 23 0.35 -11.73 6.11
N LYS A 24 1.50 -11.07 6.22
CA LYS A 24 2.35 -11.22 7.40
C LYS A 24 1.84 -10.45 8.60
N ASN A 25 1.05 -9.42 8.37
CA ASN A 25 0.61 -8.52 9.44
C ASN A 25 -0.90 -8.33 9.39
N PRO A 26 -1.68 -9.40 9.55
CA PRO A 26 -3.13 -9.27 9.51
C PRO A 26 -3.63 -8.40 10.66
N GLY A 27 -4.54 -7.51 10.35
CA GLY A 27 -5.09 -6.63 11.36
C GLY A 27 -4.25 -5.40 11.66
N GLU A 28 -3.14 -5.22 10.95
CA GLU A 28 -2.26 -4.08 11.19
C GLU A 28 -2.47 -3.02 10.12
N VAL A 29 -2.30 -1.77 10.52
CA VAL A 29 -2.32 -0.66 9.58
C VAL A 29 -0.99 -0.63 8.84
N LEU A 30 -1.06 -0.49 7.53
CA LEU A 30 0.13 -0.48 6.68
C LEU A 30 0.33 0.92 6.10
N SER A 31 1.57 1.37 6.10
CA SER A 31 1.95 2.61 5.43
C SER A 31 2.85 2.24 4.26
N VAL A 32 2.38 2.48 3.04
CA VAL A 32 3.11 2.08 1.84
C VAL A 32 3.65 3.33 1.14
N LEU A 33 4.95 3.34 0.90
CA LEU A 33 5.59 4.45 0.21
C LEU A 33 5.78 4.08 -1.25
N ILE A 34 5.25 4.93 -2.14
CA ILE A 34 5.22 4.68 -3.57
C ILE A 34 5.65 5.94 -4.29
N GLU A 35 6.35 5.80 -5.41
CA GLU A 35 6.81 6.99 -6.10
C GLU A 35 6.17 7.19 -7.49
N THR A 36 5.28 6.31 -7.94
CA THR A 36 4.60 6.48 -9.23
C THR A 36 3.10 6.37 -9.06
N ALA A 37 2.38 7.10 -9.93
CA ALA A 37 0.92 7.05 -9.90
C ALA A 37 0.40 5.68 -10.30
N VAL A 38 1.09 5.00 -11.22
CA VAL A 38 0.66 3.69 -11.65
C VAL A 38 0.73 2.70 -10.50
N SER A 39 1.84 2.71 -9.77
CA SER A 39 1.97 1.82 -8.61
C SER A 39 0.95 2.16 -7.54
N LYS A 40 0.69 3.47 -7.34
CA LYS A 40 -0.31 3.90 -6.38
C LYS A 40 -1.68 3.29 -6.72
N GLU A 41 -2.07 3.36 -7.98
CA GLU A 41 -3.36 2.81 -8.38
C GLU A 41 -3.43 1.31 -8.20
N ASN A 42 -2.35 0.62 -8.56
CA ASN A 42 -2.34 -0.83 -8.46
C ASN A 42 -2.40 -1.29 -7.02
N VAL A 43 -1.65 -0.65 -6.13
CA VAL A 43 -1.68 -1.00 -4.72
C VAL A 43 -3.03 -0.64 -4.10
N SER A 44 -3.61 0.49 -4.50
CA SER A 44 -4.93 0.87 -4.01
C SER A 44 -5.98 -0.15 -4.40
N ARG A 45 -5.92 -0.63 -5.64
CA ARG A 45 -6.87 -1.64 -6.11
C ARG A 45 -6.73 -2.93 -5.33
N LEU A 46 -5.48 -3.34 -5.08
CA LEU A 46 -5.24 -4.53 -4.28
C LEU A 46 -5.85 -4.38 -2.88
N ALA A 47 -5.60 -3.23 -2.25
CA ALA A 47 -6.10 -3.00 -0.91
C ALA A 47 -7.62 -3.00 -0.87
N GLU A 48 -8.25 -2.39 -1.87
CA GLU A 48 -9.72 -2.40 -1.94
C GLU A 48 -10.26 -3.82 -2.06
N ASN A 49 -9.59 -4.63 -2.86
CA ASN A 49 -10.02 -6.02 -3.04
C ASN A 49 -9.90 -6.81 -1.74
N GLN A 50 -9.00 -6.41 -0.87
CA GLN A 50 -8.82 -7.06 0.42
C GLN A 50 -9.68 -6.45 1.52
N GLY A 51 -10.48 -5.45 1.17
CA GLY A 51 -11.36 -4.81 2.15
C GLY A 51 -10.72 -3.72 2.97
N TYR A 52 -9.53 -3.30 2.60
CA TYR A 52 -8.84 -2.24 3.34
C TYR A 52 -9.38 -0.87 2.97
N SER A 53 -9.35 0.04 3.94
CA SER A 53 -9.60 1.46 3.68
C SER A 53 -8.30 2.13 3.30
N ILE A 54 -8.35 3.03 2.33
CA ILE A 54 -7.14 3.62 1.75
C ILE A 54 -7.16 5.12 1.96
N LYS A 55 -6.07 5.65 2.47
CA LYS A 55 -5.87 7.08 2.55
C LYS A 55 -4.60 7.42 1.77
N VAL A 56 -4.72 8.33 0.82
CA VAL A 56 -3.61 8.71 -0.05
C VAL A 56 -3.10 10.07 0.36
N GLU A 57 -1.78 10.19 0.54
CA GLU A 57 -1.11 11.45 0.76
C GLU A 57 0.00 11.60 -0.26
N GLU A 58 0.10 12.78 -0.84
CA GLU A 58 1.17 13.09 -1.78
C GLU A 58 2.16 14.02 -1.10
N VAL A 59 3.43 13.61 -1.06
CA VAL A 59 4.47 14.40 -0.43
C VAL A 59 5.68 14.42 -1.35
N SER A 60 6.06 15.59 -1.83
CA SER A 60 7.27 15.78 -2.64
C SER A 60 7.32 14.84 -3.84
N GLY A 61 6.19 14.67 -4.52
CA GLY A 61 6.14 13.82 -5.70
C GLY A 61 6.03 12.34 -5.43
N GLU A 62 5.98 11.98 -4.17
CA GLU A 62 5.80 10.58 -3.78
C GLU A 62 4.45 10.42 -3.12
N TYR A 63 4.00 9.18 -3.01
CA TYR A 63 2.70 8.89 -2.43
C TYR A 63 2.86 8.00 -1.21
N ARG A 64 2.12 8.33 -0.17
CA ARG A 64 2.03 7.47 1.00
C ARG A 64 0.60 6.98 1.10
N LEU A 65 0.42 5.69 1.05
CA LEU A 65 -0.87 5.06 1.20
C LEU A 65 -0.99 4.48 2.59
N THR A 66 -1.97 4.95 3.35
CA THR A 66 -2.26 4.37 4.64
C THR A 66 -3.41 3.38 4.45
N LEU A 67 -3.12 2.11 4.65
CA LEU A 67 -4.07 1.03 4.45
C LEU A 67 -4.54 0.53 5.79
N THR A 68 -5.81 0.76 6.08
CA THR A 68 -6.41 0.32 7.34
C THR A 68 -7.18 -0.97 7.08
N PRO A 69 -6.89 -2.04 7.82
CA PRO A 69 -7.59 -3.30 7.59
C PRO A 69 -9.07 -3.17 7.89
N PRO A 70 -9.88 -4.06 7.33
CA PRO A 70 -11.31 -4.04 7.62
C PRO A 70 -11.50 -4.25 9.12
N GLY A 71 -12.15 -3.31 9.72
CA GLY A 71 -12.30 -3.29 11.14
C GLY A 71 -13.22 -4.37 11.56
N LYS A 72 -12.92 -4.93 12.55
CA LYS A 72 -13.71 -5.78 13.11
C LYS A 72 -14.79 -5.36 13.54
#